data_7d82305d575d8340f32ceb176ce37845
#
_entry.id   7d82305d575d8340f32ceb176ce37845
#
_cell.length_a   1.000
_cell.length_b   1.000
_cell.length_c   1.000
_cell.angle_alpha   90.00
_cell.angle_beta   90.00
_cell.angle_gamma   90.00
#
_symmetry.space_group_name_H-M   'P 1'
#
loop_
_entity.id
_entity.type
_entity.pdbx_description
1 polymer ?
#
loop_
_entity_poly.entity_id
_entity_poly.type
_entity_poly.pdbx_seq_one_letter_code
_entity_poly.pdbx_strand_id
1 'polypeptide(L)'
;WDVESGGRFANINRPVSGATHEKELPTGKHPLQLYSLGTPNGIKVTILLEELLALGHEGAEYDAFLINIGDGSQFGSGFVEINPNSKIPALLDTSTDPSTRVFESGAILVYLAEKFGEFLPIDPSDRAECMSWLFWQMGSAPYLGGGFGHFYAYAPEKYEYPINRFAMEVKRQLDVLDRNLESREYLCGSCLLYTSDAAD
;
A
#
# COMPACT_ATOMS: atom_id res chain seq x y z
N TRP A 1 2.35 11.94 26.04
CA TRP A 1 1.49 11.34 25.01
C TRP A 1 0.48 10.39 25.67
N ASP A 2 -0.78 10.55 25.29
CA ASP A 2 -1.88 9.71 25.78
C ASP A 2 -2.40 8.84 24.62
N VAL A 3 -2.50 7.53 24.86
CA VAL A 3 -2.98 6.57 23.86
C VAL A 3 -4.42 6.85 23.42
N GLU A 4 -5.26 7.34 24.32
CA GLU A 4 -6.65 7.67 24.05
C GLU A 4 -6.80 8.86 23.08
N SER A 5 -5.79 9.70 22.98
CA SER A 5 -5.77 10.84 22.04
C SER A 5 -5.77 10.43 20.56
N GLY A 6 -5.48 9.17 20.24
CA GLY A 6 -5.57 8.61 18.90
C GLY A 6 -7.01 8.44 18.37
N GLY A 7 -8.03 8.68 19.20
CA GLY A 7 -9.43 8.56 18.83
C GLY A 7 -9.80 7.14 18.40
N ARG A 8 -10.72 7.03 17.45
CA ARG A 8 -11.20 5.74 16.91
C ARG A 8 -10.09 4.80 16.43
N PHE A 9 -8.96 5.33 16.01
CA PHE A 9 -7.84 4.58 15.45
C PHE A 9 -6.63 4.47 16.39
N ALA A 10 -6.78 4.77 17.69
CA ALA A 10 -5.70 4.69 18.66
C ALA A 10 -5.01 3.32 18.67
N ASN A 11 -5.80 2.24 18.53
CA ASN A 11 -5.30 0.86 18.62
C ASN A 11 -4.57 0.34 17.37
N ILE A 12 -4.64 1.04 16.24
CA ILE A 12 -3.94 0.62 15.01
C ILE A 12 -2.50 1.16 14.91
N ASN A 13 -2.12 2.05 15.82
CA ASN A 13 -0.79 2.62 15.91
C ASN A 13 -0.24 2.51 17.33
N ARG A 14 1.08 2.45 17.45
CA ARG A 14 1.79 2.36 18.72
C ARG A 14 3.05 3.23 18.69
N PRO A 15 3.52 3.75 19.84
CA PRO A 15 4.77 4.53 19.92
C PRO A 15 6.03 3.65 19.85
N VAL A 16 5.89 2.34 19.91
CA VAL A 16 6.99 1.37 19.84
C VAL A 16 6.73 0.33 18.76
N SER A 17 7.77 -0.11 18.10
CA SER A 17 7.75 -1.20 17.11
C SER A 17 7.89 -2.58 17.80
N GLY A 18 7.82 -3.65 17.00
CA GLY A 18 7.97 -5.01 17.44
C GLY A 18 6.66 -5.72 17.79
N ALA A 19 6.73 -7.02 17.99
CA ALA A 19 5.58 -7.85 18.30
C ALA A 19 5.04 -7.59 19.72
N THR A 20 3.71 -7.70 19.88
CA THR A 20 3.05 -7.66 21.19
C THR A 20 2.66 -9.03 21.70
N HIS A 21 2.54 -10.00 20.80
CA HIS A 21 2.11 -11.35 21.13
C HIS A 21 2.63 -12.35 20.08
N GLU A 22 2.74 -13.58 20.49
CA GLU A 22 3.09 -14.67 19.59
C GLU A 22 1.87 -15.05 18.74
N LYS A 23 2.07 -15.02 17.43
CA LYS A 23 1.05 -15.41 16.45
C LYS A 23 1.76 -15.80 15.16
N GLU A 24 1.68 -17.08 14.81
CA GLU A 24 2.15 -17.55 13.52
C GLU A 24 1.21 -17.08 12.40
N LEU A 25 1.75 -16.89 11.21
CA LEU A 25 0.97 -16.60 10.01
C LEU A 25 0.54 -17.91 9.33
N PRO A 26 -0.70 -17.95 8.80
CA PRO A 26 -1.11 -19.05 7.95
C PRO A 26 -0.28 -19.05 6.67
N THR A 27 -0.04 -20.24 6.11
CA THR A 27 0.65 -20.46 4.84
C THR A 27 -0.24 -21.29 3.94
N GLY A 28 -0.35 -20.90 2.69
CA GLY A 28 -1.12 -21.62 1.66
C GLY A 28 -0.23 -22.45 0.73
N LYS A 29 -0.75 -22.78 -0.44
CA LYS A 29 -0.11 -23.69 -1.40
C LYS A 29 0.73 -22.96 -2.47
N HIS A 30 0.41 -21.70 -2.77
CA HIS A 30 1.09 -20.93 -3.80
C HIS A 30 2.37 -20.28 -3.26
N PRO A 31 3.37 -19.97 -4.09
CA PRO A 31 4.60 -19.33 -3.63
C PRO A 31 4.39 -17.93 -3.07
N LEU A 32 3.46 -17.16 -3.64
CA LEU A 32 3.16 -15.80 -3.20
C LEU A 32 2.13 -15.83 -2.07
N GLN A 33 2.55 -15.41 -0.89
CA GLN A 33 1.72 -15.36 0.33
C GLN A 33 1.42 -13.89 0.64
N LEU A 34 0.19 -13.43 0.37
CA LEU A 34 -0.23 -12.04 0.60
C LEU A 34 -0.97 -11.91 1.94
N TYR A 35 -0.45 -11.09 2.82
CA TYR A 35 -1.05 -10.75 4.13
C TYR A 35 -1.59 -9.32 4.05
N SER A 36 -2.91 -9.17 3.97
CA SER A 36 -3.52 -7.89 3.61
C SER A 36 -4.90 -7.68 4.23
N LEU A 37 -5.50 -6.55 3.91
CA LEU A 37 -6.88 -6.17 4.21
C LEU A 37 -7.39 -5.33 3.02
N GLY A 38 -8.71 -5.33 2.77
CA GLY A 38 -9.37 -4.55 1.72
C GLY A 38 -9.35 -3.03 2.00
N THR A 39 -8.15 -2.46 2.07
CA THR A 39 -7.89 -1.02 2.15
C THR A 39 -7.31 -0.54 0.82
N PRO A 40 -7.28 0.76 0.52
CA PRO A 40 -6.65 1.26 -0.72
C PRO A 40 -5.24 0.71 -0.95
N ASN A 41 -4.41 0.56 0.10
CA ASN A 41 -3.08 0.00 -0.02
C ASN A 41 -3.05 -1.50 -0.30
N GLY A 42 -3.98 -2.26 0.28
CA GLY A 42 -4.11 -3.71 0.03
C GLY A 42 -4.62 -4.01 -1.36
N ILE A 43 -5.62 -3.24 -1.82
CA ILE A 43 -6.27 -3.40 -3.12
C ILE A 43 -5.28 -3.23 -4.28
N LYS A 44 -4.31 -2.32 -4.20
CA LYS A 44 -3.27 -2.16 -5.22
C LYS A 44 -2.56 -3.46 -5.56
N VAL A 45 -2.19 -4.23 -4.53
CA VAL A 45 -1.45 -5.48 -4.70
C VAL A 45 -2.32 -6.56 -5.32
N THR A 46 -3.58 -6.68 -4.88
CA THR A 46 -4.51 -7.66 -5.47
C THR A 46 -4.82 -7.32 -6.92
N ILE A 47 -5.02 -6.04 -7.26
CA ILE A 47 -5.22 -5.64 -8.65
C ILE A 47 -4.03 -6.07 -9.51
N LEU A 48 -2.79 -5.78 -9.11
CA LEU A 48 -1.61 -6.14 -9.91
C LEU A 48 -1.50 -7.67 -10.08
N LEU A 49 -1.75 -8.44 -9.02
CA LEU A 49 -1.72 -9.91 -9.09
C LEU A 49 -2.80 -10.46 -10.04
N GLU A 50 -4.02 -9.93 -9.99
CA GLU A 50 -5.11 -10.33 -10.90
C GLU A 50 -4.81 -9.93 -12.35
N GLU A 51 -4.20 -8.76 -12.59
CA GLU A 51 -3.77 -8.35 -13.94
C GLU A 51 -2.66 -9.28 -14.48
N LEU A 52 -1.69 -9.66 -13.64
CA LEU A 52 -0.66 -10.65 -14.03
C LEU A 52 -1.28 -12.01 -14.40
N LEU A 53 -2.26 -12.48 -13.62
CA LEU A 53 -2.99 -13.71 -13.93
C LEU A 53 -3.78 -13.58 -15.24
N ALA A 54 -4.41 -12.45 -15.49
CA ALA A 54 -5.13 -12.17 -16.72
C ALA A 54 -4.23 -12.16 -17.97
N LEU A 55 -2.96 -11.78 -17.79
CA LEU A 55 -1.91 -11.88 -18.83
C LEU A 55 -1.36 -13.31 -19.01
N GLY A 56 -1.78 -14.26 -18.18
CA GLY A 56 -1.40 -15.68 -18.28
C GLY A 56 -0.14 -16.05 -17.47
N HIS A 57 0.29 -15.23 -16.54
CA HIS A 57 1.40 -15.54 -15.63
C HIS A 57 0.96 -16.49 -14.51
N GLU A 58 0.95 -17.81 -14.77
CA GLU A 58 0.56 -18.84 -13.78
C GLU A 58 1.37 -18.75 -12.47
N GLY A 59 2.63 -18.27 -12.53
CA GLY A 59 3.46 -18.04 -11.33
C GLY A 59 2.98 -16.87 -10.44
N ALA A 60 1.98 -16.09 -10.88
CA ALA A 60 1.37 -15.01 -10.10
C ALA A 60 0.21 -15.52 -9.22
N GLU A 61 -0.11 -16.81 -9.22
CA GLU A 61 -1.06 -17.39 -8.27
C GLU A 61 -0.60 -17.14 -6.83
N TYR A 62 -1.53 -16.75 -5.98
CA TYR A 62 -1.23 -16.34 -4.61
C TYR A 62 -2.26 -16.83 -3.61
N ASP A 63 -1.86 -16.96 -2.36
CA ASP A 63 -2.78 -17.15 -1.23
C ASP A 63 -2.91 -15.83 -0.46
N ALA A 64 -4.15 -15.37 -0.26
CA ALA A 64 -4.44 -14.14 0.46
C ALA A 64 -4.98 -14.42 1.86
N PHE A 65 -4.36 -13.82 2.86
CA PHE A 65 -4.74 -13.95 4.27
C PHE A 65 -5.13 -12.61 4.86
N LEU A 66 -6.29 -12.59 5.49
CA LEU A 66 -6.80 -11.40 6.15
C LEU A 66 -6.00 -11.07 7.41
N ILE A 67 -5.46 -9.87 7.48
CA ILE A 67 -4.88 -9.29 8.69
C ILE A 67 -5.85 -8.24 9.21
N ASN A 68 -6.56 -8.57 10.28
CA ASN A 68 -7.50 -7.64 10.90
C ASN A 68 -6.73 -6.62 11.75
N ILE A 69 -6.60 -5.39 11.23
CA ILE A 69 -5.91 -4.32 11.95
C ILE A 69 -6.69 -3.80 13.17
N GLY A 70 -8.00 -4.07 13.22
CA GLY A 70 -8.85 -3.65 14.34
C GLY A 70 -8.64 -4.46 15.63
N ASP A 71 -8.17 -5.71 15.52
CA ASP A 71 -7.86 -6.58 16.64
C ASP A 71 -6.36 -6.67 17.00
N GLY A 72 -5.53 -5.93 16.28
CA GLY A 72 -4.08 -5.92 16.52
C GLY A 72 -3.31 -7.07 15.85
N SER A 73 -3.91 -7.81 14.92
CA SER A 73 -3.27 -8.92 14.21
C SER A 73 -1.95 -8.53 13.52
N GLN A 74 -1.81 -7.27 13.10
CA GLN A 74 -0.58 -6.72 12.50
C GLN A 74 0.59 -6.64 13.50
N PHE A 75 0.35 -6.83 14.78
CA PHE A 75 1.37 -6.82 15.83
C PHE A 75 1.74 -8.22 16.33
N GLY A 76 1.24 -9.27 15.70
CA GLY A 76 1.67 -10.65 15.95
C GLY A 76 3.09 -10.90 15.46
N SER A 77 3.85 -11.77 16.14
CA SER A 77 5.26 -12.04 15.87
C SER A 77 5.52 -12.43 14.40
N GLY A 78 4.73 -13.33 13.83
CA GLY A 78 4.89 -13.73 12.43
C GLY A 78 4.67 -12.62 11.42
N PHE A 79 3.69 -11.71 11.66
CA PHE A 79 3.51 -10.58 10.76
C PHE A 79 4.63 -9.55 10.89
N VAL A 80 5.08 -9.27 12.11
CA VAL A 80 6.20 -8.36 12.38
C VAL A 80 7.51 -8.85 11.77
N GLU A 81 7.72 -10.18 11.71
CA GLU A 81 8.87 -10.77 11.05
C GLU A 81 8.90 -10.46 9.54
N ILE A 82 7.74 -10.48 8.88
CA ILE A 82 7.63 -10.11 7.46
C ILE A 82 7.68 -8.59 7.31
N ASN A 83 6.91 -7.86 8.11
CA ASN A 83 6.85 -6.40 8.04
C ASN A 83 7.12 -5.75 9.41
N PRO A 84 8.35 -5.28 9.67
CA PRO A 84 8.70 -4.62 10.93
C PRO A 84 7.95 -3.30 11.16
N ASN A 85 7.36 -2.70 10.12
CA ASN A 85 6.51 -1.52 10.23
C ASN A 85 5.09 -1.84 10.74
N SER A 86 4.70 -3.13 10.80
CA SER A 86 3.39 -3.60 11.27
C SER A 86 2.21 -2.95 10.54
N LYS A 87 2.33 -2.79 9.22
CA LYS A 87 1.30 -2.24 8.33
C LYS A 87 0.99 -3.23 7.20
N ILE A 88 -0.28 -3.35 6.82
CA ILE A 88 -0.70 -4.08 5.63
C ILE A 88 -0.53 -3.17 4.39
N PRO A 89 -0.31 -3.76 3.20
CA PRO A 89 -0.04 -5.16 2.91
C PRO A 89 1.41 -5.58 3.18
N ALA A 90 1.63 -6.90 3.27
CA ALA A 90 2.95 -7.53 3.25
C ALA A 90 2.90 -8.78 2.38
N LEU A 91 3.97 -9.07 1.66
CA LEU A 91 4.12 -10.23 0.78
C LEU A 91 5.31 -11.07 1.21
N LEU A 92 5.13 -12.40 1.24
CA LEU A 92 6.22 -13.35 1.36
C LEU A 92 6.26 -14.21 0.10
N ASP A 93 7.36 -14.16 -0.62
CA ASP A 93 7.62 -15.02 -1.77
C ASP A 93 8.49 -16.20 -1.36
N THR A 94 7.90 -17.37 -1.35
CA THR A 94 8.57 -18.63 -0.98
C THR A 94 9.18 -19.36 -2.18
N SER A 95 9.10 -18.82 -3.39
CA SER A 95 9.76 -19.36 -4.58
C SER A 95 11.27 -19.10 -4.61
N THR A 96 11.77 -18.28 -3.70
CA THR A 96 13.20 -17.95 -3.54
C THR A 96 13.80 -18.65 -2.32
N ASP A 97 15.10 -18.89 -2.34
CA ASP A 97 15.85 -19.45 -1.19
C ASP A 97 17.03 -18.52 -0.86
N PRO A 98 17.00 -17.84 0.30
CA PRO A 98 15.90 -17.78 1.28
C PRO A 98 14.66 -17.08 0.73
N SER A 99 13.50 -17.34 1.34
CA SER A 99 12.24 -16.67 1.00
C SER A 99 12.38 -15.14 1.07
N THR A 100 11.78 -14.46 0.09
CA THR A 100 11.84 -13.00 0.00
C THR A 100 10.62 -12.38 0.65
N ARG A 101 10.84 -11.54 1.67
CA ARG A 101 9.79 -10.71 2.26
C ARG A 101 9.77 -9.33 1.63
N VAL A 102 8.59 -8.85 1.30
CA VAL A 102 8.39 -7.49 0.74
C VAL A 102 7.28 -6.79 1.50
N PHE A 103 7.55 -5.59 1.95
CA PHE A 103 6.55 -4.74 2.62
C PHE A 103 6.60 -3.33 2.01
N GLU A 104 5.59 -2.50 2.29
CA GLU A 104 5.18 -1.30 1.58
C GLU A 104 4.51 -1.63 0.23
N SER A 105 3.28 -1.14 0.02
CA SER A 105 2.51 -1.47 -1.19
C SER A 105 3.24 -1.11 -2.47
N GLY A 106 3.92 0.05 -2.53
CA GLY A 106 4.72 0.44 -3.68
C GLY A 106 5.91 -0.48 -3.96
N ALA A 107 6.60 -0.95 -2.91
CA ALA A 107 7.69 -1.90 -3.06
C ALA A 107 7.20 -3.27 -3.55
N ILE A 108 6.03 -3.72 -3.09
CA ILE A 108 5.40 -4.96 -3.56
C ILE A 108 5.04 -4.84 -5.04
N LEU A 109 4.49 -3.70 -5.48
CA LEU A 109 4.18 -3.47 -6.91
C LEU A 109 5.45 -3.56 -7.77
N VAL A 110 6.54 -2.89 -7.37
CA VAL A 110 7.82 -2.94 -8.10
C VAL A 110 8.38 -4.35 -8.13
N TYR A 111 8.39 -5.04 -6.98
CA TYR A 111 8.88 -6.41 -6.89
C TYR A 111 8.15 -7.35 -7.84
N LEU A 112 6.82 -7.32 -7.85
CA LEU A 112 6.00 -8.15 -8.72
C LEU A 112 6.20 -7.78 -10.20
N ALA A 113 6.22 -6.49 -10.52
CA ALA A 113 6.46 -6.02 -11.87
C ALA A 113 7.83 -6.46 -12.42
N GLU A 114 8.88 -6.41 -11.61
CA GLU A 114 10.22 -6.90 -11.97
C GLU A 114 10.27 -8.43 -12.09
N LYS A 115 9.62 -9.13 -11.16
CA LYS A 115 9.59 -10.60 -11.15
C LYS A 115 8.94 -11.17 -12.42
N PHE A 116 7.88 -10.56 -12.89
CA PHE A 116 7.12 -11.03 -14.06
C PHE A 116 7.47 -10.30 -15.36
N GLY A 117 8.23 -9.21 -15.30
CA GLY A 117 8.62 -8.42 -16.49
C GLY A 117 7.49 -7.60 -17.08
N GLU A 118 6.45 -7.27 -16.30
CA GLU A 118 5.25 -6.58 -16.72
C GLU A 118 5.04 -5.26 -15.96
N PHE A 119 4.25 -4.34 -16.55
CA PHE A 119 3.78 -3.10 -15.90
C PHE A 119 4.86 -2.08 -15.50
N LEU A 120 6.13 -2.36 -15.70
CA LEU A 120 7.22 -1.44 -15.43
C LEU A 120 8.04 -1.21 -16.70
N PRO A 121 8.19 0.04 -17.18
CA PRO A 121 8.91 0.32 -18.39
C PRO A 121 10.36 -0.17 -18.34
N ILE A 122 10.84 -0.69 -19.50
CA ILE A 122 12.23 -1.13 -19.66
C ILE A 122 13.13 0.06 -20.00
N ASP A 123 12.63 1.03 -20.79
CA ASP A 123 13.39 2.24 -21.11
C ASP A 123 13.74 2.99 -19.82
N PRO A 124 15.00 3.40 -19.62
CA PRO A 124 15.42 4.04 -18.38
C PRO A 124 14.70 5.37 -18.07
N SER A 125 14.35 6.15 -19.10
CA SER A 125 13.67 7.44 -18.92
C SER A 125 12.22 7.23 -18.48
N ASP A 126 11.50 6.35 -19.19
CA ASP A 126 10.11 6.01 -18.87
C ASP A 126 10.01 5.33 -17.49
N ARG A 127 10.99 4.47 -17.18
CA ARG A 127 11.09 3.84 -15.88
C ARG A 127 11.30 4.88 -14.76
N ALA A 128 12.17 5.87 -14.98
CA ALA A 128 12.40 6.93 -14.00
C ALA A 128 11.15 7.78 -13.79
N GLU A 129 10.39 8.09 -14.84
CA GLU A 129 9.11 8.78 -14.73
C GLU A 129 8.10 7.94 -13.94
N CYS A 130 7.95 6.66 -14.28
CA CYS A 130 7.05 5.73 -13.57
C CYS A 130 7.38 5.63 -12.07
N MET A 131 8.66 5.46 -11.73
CA MET A 131 9.11 5.44 -10.34
C MET A 131 8.87 6.77 -9.62
N SER A 132 9.02 7.90 -10.32
CA SER A 132 8.74 9.22 -9.73
C SER A 132 7.27 9.37 -9.35
N TRP A 133 6.36 8.95 -10.20
CA TRP A 133 4.93 8.94 -9.90
C TRP A 133 4.58 7.95 -8.79
N LEU A 134 5.19 6.76 -8.77
CA LEU A 134 4.98 5.79 -7.69
C LEU A 134 5.42 6.37 -6.34
N PHE A 135 6.61 6.97 -6.26
CA PHE A 135 7.08 7.60 -5.02
C PHE A 135 6.27 8.85 -4.66
N TRP A 136 5.82 9.61 -5.65
CA TRP A 136 4.91 10.72 -5.41
C TRP A 136 3.62 10.23 -4.71
N GLN A 137 3.03 9.16 -5.19
CA GLN A 137 1.84 8.59 -4.56
C GLN A 137 2.15 8.07 -3.15
N MET A 138 3.21 7.30 -2.96
CA MET A 138 3.57 6.77 -1.63
C MET A 138 3.78 7.90 -0.62
N GLY A 139 4.36 9.02 -1.04
CA GLY A 139 4.58 10.19 -0.18
C GLY A 139 3.36 11.11 -0.02
N SER A 140 2.41 11.07 -0.96
CA SER A 140 1.29 12.04 -1.04
C SER A 140 -0.05 11.46 -0.58
N ALA A 141 -0.36 10.20 -0.89
CA ALA A 141 -1.63 9.57 -0.48
C ALA A 141 -1.91 9.64 1.04
N PRO A 142 -0.91 9.56 1.94
CA PRO A 142 -1.13 9.76 3.37
C PRO A 142 -1.76 11.11 3.75
N TYR A 143 -1.56 12.16 2.95
CA TYR A 143 -2.21 13.46 3.20
C TYR A 143 -3.73 13.40 2.97
N LEU A 144 -4.19 12.57 2.02
CA LEU A 144 -5.61 12.38 1.76
C LEU A 144 -6.29 11.63 2.90
N GLY A 145 -5.91 10.37 3.14
CA GLY A 145 -6.55 9.51 4.14
C GLY A 145 -6.11 9.81 5.57
N GLY A 146 -4.80 9.79 5.82
CA GLY A 146 -4.21 9.96 7.15
C GLY A 146 -4.19 11.41 7.64
N GLY A 147 -4.11 12.37 6.73
CA GLY A 147 -4.16 13.79 7.05
C GLY A 147 -5.57 14.36 7.01
N PHE A 148 -6.03 14.74 5.81
CA PHE A 148 -7.34 15.37 5.63
C PHE A 148 -8.48 14.48 6.13
N GLY A 149 -8.56 13.24 5.67
CA GLY A 149 -9.62 12.31 6.05
C GLY A 149 -9.71 12.10 7.56
N HIS A 150 -8.55 11.96 8.23
CA HIS A 150 -8.53 11.80 9.68
C HIS A 150 -9.15 13.01 10.39
N PHE A 151 -8.65 14.22 10.15
CA PHE A 151 -9.12 15.42 10.84
C PHE A 151 -10.52 15.85 10.43
N TYR A 152 -10.89 15.64 9.15
CA TYR A 152 -12.21 15.97 8.66
C TYR A 152 -13.30 14.99 9.07
N ALA A 153 -13.05 13.66 8.97
CA ALA A 153 -14.07 12.65 9.17
C ALA A 153 -13.96 11.91 10.53
N TYR A 154 -12.75 11.56 10.96
CA TYR A 154 -12.55 10.55 12.00
C TYR A 154 -12.13 11.12 13.37
N ALA A 155 -11.45 12.28 13.40
CA ALA A 155 -11.04 12.90 14.65
C ALA A 155 -12.24 13.18 15.55
N PRO A 156 -12.15 12.90 16.87
CA PRO A 156 -13.25 13.12 17.81
C PRO A 156 -13.59 14.62 17.95
N GLU A 157 -12.61 15.48 17.77
CA GLU A 157 -12.76 16.93 17.77
C GLU A 157 -12.41 17.52 16.43
N LYS A 158 -13.11 18.56 16.01
CA LYS A 158 -12.88 19.26 14.73
C LYS A 158 -12.02 20.49 14.96
N TYR A 159 -10.80 20.44 14.44
CA TYR A 159 -9.89 21.56 14.46
C TYR A 159 -9.78 22.17 13.06
N GLU A 160 -10.17 23.41 12.92
CA GLU A 160 -10.20 24.12 11.61
C GLU A 160 -8.81 24.18 10.97
N TYR A 161 -7.78 24.48 11.75
CA TYR A 161 -6.43 24.64 11.20
C TYR A 161 -5.88 23.39 10.50
N PRO A 162 -5.80 22.19 11.12
CA PRO A 162 -5.32 21.02 10.42
C PRO A 162 -6.25 20.61 9.27
N ILE A 163 -7.57 20.76 9.40
CA ILE A 163 -8.52 20.47 8.31
C ILE A 163 -8.17 21.32 7.10
N ASN A 164 -8.07 22.64 7.25
CA ASN A 164 -7.76 23.56 6.17
C ASN A 164 -6.36 23.33 5.59
N ARG A 165 -5.37 23.08 6.44
CA ARG A 165 -3.99 22.81 6.01
C ARG A 165 -3.89 21.57 5.12
N PHE A 166 -4.54 20.47 5.52
CA PHE A 166 -4.55 19.24 4.73
C PHE A 166 -5.45 19.34 3.50
N ALA A 167 -6.60 20.05 3.59
CA ALA A 167 -7.46 20.28 2.43
C ALA A 167 -6.74 21.03 1.30
N MET A 168 -5.92 22.04 1.64
CA MET A 168 -5.10 22.75 0.66
C MET A 168 -4.10 21.82 -0.04
N GLU A 169 -3.42 20.97 0.72
CA GLU A 169 -2.45 20.02 0.16
C GLU A 169 -3.11 18.95 -0.72
N VAL A 170 -4.25 18.41 -0.29
CA VAL A 170 -5.02 17.45 -1.09
C VAL A 170 -5.48 18.08 -2.41
N LYS A 171 -6.01 19.30 -2.38
CA LYS A 171 -6.40 20.01 -3.61
C LYS A 171 -5.21 20.20 -4.55
N ARG A 172 -4.04 20.56 -4.02
CA ARG A 172 -2.83 20.71 -4.84
C ARG A 172 -2.41 19.37 -5.48
N GLN A 173 -2.50 18.28 -4.74
CA GLN A 173 -2.18 16.94 -5.25
C GLN A 173 -3.14 16.51 -6.36
N LEU A 174 -4.45 16.74 -6.17
CA LEU A 174 -5.46 16.46 -7.19
C LEU A 174 -5.26 17.32 -8.44
N ASP A 175 -4.89 18.60 -8.31
CA ASP A 175 -4.57 19.47 -9.45
C ASP A 175 -3.32 18.97 -10.22
N VAL A 176 -2.30 18.46 -9.52
CA VAL A 176 -1.13 17.83 -10.17
C VAL A 176 -1.54 16.61 -10.98
N LEU A 177 -2.40 15.76 -10.41
CA LEU A 177 -2.90 14.56 -11.06
C LEU A 177 -3.77 14.91 -12.29
N ASP A 178 -4.72 15.82 -12.13
CA ASP A 178 -5.63 16.29 -13.17
C ASP A 178 -4.86 16.83 -14.38
N ARG A 179 -3.89 17.74 -14.14
CA ARG A 179 -3.02 18.27 -15.20
C ARG A 179 -2.19 17.20 -15.91
N ASN A 180 -1.70 16.19 -15.20
CA ASN A 180 -0.95 15.11 -15.83
C ASN A 180 -1.84 14.25 -16.73
N LEU A 181 -3.12 14.08 -16.36
CA LEU A 181 -4.09 13.27 -17.09
C LEU A 181 -4.83 14.02 -18.21
N GLU A 182 -4.71 15.36 -18.32
CA GLU A 182 -5.33 16.14 -19.40
C GLU A 182 -4.99 15.62 -20.81
N SER A 183 -3.79 15.07 -20.99
CA SER A 183 -3.29 14.61 -22.29
C SER A 183 -2.82 13.15 -22.29
N ARG A 184 -3.06 12.42 -21.22
CA ARG A 184 -2.58 11.03 -21.02
C ARG A 184 -3.72 10.14 -20.53
N GLU A 185 -3.78 8.94 -21.02
CA GLU A 185 -4.73 7.92 -20.56
C GLU A 185 -4.30 7.34 -19.20
N TYR A 186 -2.98 7.23 -18.97
CA TYR A 186 -2.37 6.71 -17.74
C TYR A 186 -1.34 7.70 -17.18
N LEU A 187 -1.02 7.57 -15.89
CA LEU A 187 -0.03 8.44 -15.25
C LEU A 187 1.37 8.33 -15.87
N CYS A 188 1.75 7.15 -16.32
CA CYS A 188 3.05 6.88 -16.89
C CYS A 188 2.90 6.21 -18.27
N GLY A 189 2.73 6.99 -19.34
CA GLY A 189 2.66 6.46 -20.70
C GLY A 189 1.53 5.45 -20.86
N SER A 190 1.84 4.20 -21.22
CA SER A 190 0.90 3.08 -21.34
C SER A 190 0.97 2.12 -20.15
N CYS A 191 1.55 2.53 -19.02
CA CYS A 191 1.84 1.66 -17.90
C CYS A 191 0.71 1.65 -16.86
N LEU A 192 0.13 0.48 -16.60
CA LEU A 192 -0.94 0.25 -15.63
C LEU A 192 -0.46 0.23 -14.18
N LEU A 193 0.85 0.10 -13.91
CA LEU A 193 1.39 -0.10 -12.54
C LEU A 193 0.78 0.83 -11.49
N TYR A 194 0.14 1.91 -11.94
CA TYR A 194 -0.18 3.05 -11.11
C TYR A 194 -1.61 3.61 -11.21
N THR A 195 -2.49 3.01 -12.01
CA THR A 195 -3.79 3.64 -12.34
C THR A 195 -4.93 3.38 -11.35
N SER A 196 -4.76 2.50 -10.38
CA SER A 196 -5.86 2.04 -9.53
C SER A 196 -6.24 2.94 -8.36
N ASP A 197 -5.46 3.96 -8.04
CA ASP A 197 -5.62 4.74 -6.81
C ASP A 197 -6.23 6.14 -7.00
N ALA A 198 -6.59 6.51 -8.22
CA ALA A 198 -7.16 7.82 -8.51
C ALA A 198 -8.70 7.86 -8.41
N ALA A 199 -9.35 6.75 -8.09
CA ALA A 199 -10.80 6.60 -8.20
C ALA A 199 -11.55 6.49 -6.85
N ASP A 200 -10.87 6.57 -5.68
CA ASP A 200 -11.54 6.52 -4.36
C ASP A 200 -11.34 7.81 -3.54
#